data_4aee11f8e2e13023234eab953e8db719
#
_entry.id   4aee11f8e2e13023234eab953e8db719
#
_cell.length_a   1.000
_cell.length_b   1.000
_cell.length_c   1.000
_cell.angle_alpha   90.00
_cell.angle_beta   90.00
_cell.angle_gamma   90.00
#
_symmetry.space_group_name_H-M   'P 1'
#
loop_
_entity.id
_entity.type
_entity.pdbx_description
1 polymer ?
#
loop_
_entity_poly.entity_id
_entity_poly.type
_entity_poly.pdbx_seq_one_letter_code
_entity_poly.pdbx_strand_id
1 'polypeptide(L)'
;LKLLMYGYRNHINSSRRLEAATYNNIEVMFLLGNLHPSYRTIASFRATNKDLFESFFAFVRDTILNLCPQRITTAAIDGTKIKAYASKTTLQKYRNELRKAQSELDAYLNESIRLDQIEDVEEENSSLRSELEQTREKLQELEAKVKVAEAKVKKEQATPEHFVNDAD
;
A
#
# COMPACT_ATOMS: atom_id res chain seq x y z
N LEU A 1 -7.53 -0.35 13.78
CA LEU A 1 -8.16 0.98 13.77
C LEU A 1 -7.18 2.08 14.21
N LYS A 2 -6.52 1.99 15.39
CA LYS A 2 -5.59 3.02 15.92
C LYS A 2 -4.54 3.46 14.88
N LEU A 3 -3.89 2.51 14.21
CA LEU A 3 -2.88 2.77 13.17
C LEU A 3 -3.44 3.58 12.01
N LEU A 4 -4.64 3.26 11.54
CA LEU A 4 -5.29 3.97 10.45
C LEU A 4 -5.69 5.39 10.85
N MET A 5 -6.12 5.58 12.11
CA MET A 5 -6.39 6.92 12.65
C MET A 5 -5.11 7.77 12.74
N TYR A 6 -3.99 7.14 13.13
CA TYR A 6 -2.68 7.78 13.09
C TYR A 6 -2.30 8.18 11.65
N GLY A 7 -2.52 7.28 10.70
CA GLY A 7 -2.28 7.55 9.27
C GLY A 7 -3.11 8.73 8.76
N TYR A 8 -4.41 8.75 9.05
CA TYR A 8 -5.28 9.86 8.70
C TYR A 8 -4.77 11.20 9.25
N ARG A 9 -4.43 11.25 10.53
CA ARG A 9 -3.91 12.46 11.17
C ARG A 9 -2.59 12.97 10.54
N ASN A 10 -1.72 12.04 10.15
CA ASN A 10 -0.38 12.35 9.63
C ASN A 10 -0.28 12.29 8.09
N HIS A 11 -1.41 12.21 7.39
CA HIS A 11 -1.49 12.14 5.93
C HIS A 11 -0.69 10.97 5.32
N ILE A 12 -0.64 9.82 6.03
CA ILE A 12 -0.01 8.60 5.54
C ILE A 12 -1.09 7.71 4.93
N ASN A 13 -1.22 7.75 3.59
CA ASN A 13 -2.28 7.07 2.85
C ASN A 13 -1.94 5.61 2.51
N SER A 14 -0.67 5.32 2.21
CA SER A 14 -0.21 3.99 1.80
C SER A 14 -0.12 3.03 2.98
N SER A 15 -0.67 1.83 2.82
CA SER A 15 -0.57 0.75 3.81
C SER A 15 0.86 0.26 4.00
N ARG A 16 1.71 0.29 2.95
CA ARG A 16 3.13 -0.05 3.03
C ARG A 16 3.90 0.95 3.88
N ARG A 17 3.61 2.24 3.72
CA ARG A 17 4.20 3.29 4.56
C ARG A 17 3.74 3.20 6.01
N LEU A 18 2.50 2.79 6.26
CA LEU A 18 2.00 2.53 7.61
C LEU A 18 2.69 1.31 8.24
N GLU A 19 2.91 0.23 7.50
CA GLU A 19 3.71 -0.90 7.96
C GLU A 19 5.13 -0.46 8.31
N ALA A 20 5.82 0.25 7.42
CA ALA A 20 7.17 0.77 7.69
C ALA A 20 7.21 1.66 8.95
N ALA A 21 6.16 2.48 9.18
CA ALA A 21 6.06 3.29 10.39
C ALA A 21 5.98 2.46 11.67
N THR A 22 5.46 1.23 11.64
CA THR A 22 5.43 0.34 12.81
C THR A 22 6.82 -0.08 13.28
N TYR A 23 7.83 -0.06 12.40
CA TYR A 23 9.23 -0.39 12.70
C TYR A 23 10.10 0.83 12.98
N ASN A 24 9.76 1.98 12.41
CA ASN A 24 10.64 3.16 12.39
C ASN A 24 10.13 4.33 13.24
N ASN A 25 8.88 4.27 13.73
CA ASN A 25 8.27 5.36 14.46
C ASN A 25 7.89 4.93 15.88
N ILE A 26 8.53 5.55 16.87
CA ILE A 26 8.33 5.25 18.30
C ILE A 26 6.88 5.48 18.74
N GLU A 27 6.21 6.52 18.21
CA GLU A 27 4.80 6.81 18.55
C GLU A 27 3.90 5.65 18.09
N VAL A 28 4.15 5.14 16.87
CA VAL A 28 3.39 4.02 16.31
C VAL A 28 3.68 2.72 17.06
N MET A 29 4.95 2.46 17.40
CA MET A 29 5.33 1.31 18.22
C MET A 29 4.62 1.33 19.57
N PHE A 30 4.62 2.47 20.26
CA PHE A 30 3.91 2.64 21.52
C PHE A 30 2.39 2.47 21.36
N LEU A 31 1.79 3.08 20.33
CA LEU A 31 0.36 3.02 20.03
C LEU A 31 -0.14 1.59 19.80
N LEU A 32 0.69 0.76 19.19
CA LEU A 32 0.39 -0.63 18.82
C LEU A 32 0.91 -1.67 19.82
N GLY A 33 1.68 -1.25 20.86
CA GLY A 33 2.32 -2.17 21.78
C GLY A 33 3.33 -3.09 21.08
N ASN A 34 4.13 -2.56 20.17
CA ASN A 34 5.11 -3.27 19.33
C ASN A 34 4.51 -4.34 18.40
N LEU A 35 3.24 -4.22 18.03
CA LEU A 35 2.66 -5.05 16.99
C LEU A 35 2.99 -4.46 15.61
N HIS A 36 3.38 -5.35 14.67
CA HIS A 36 3.77 -4.99 13.31
C HIS A 36 2.83 -5.66 12.29
N PRO A 37 1.61 -5.14 12.08
CA PRO A 37 0.69 -5.68 11.08
C PRO A 37 1.27 -5.47 9.68
N SER A 38 1.15 -6.50 8.81
CA SER A 38 1.57 -6.39 7.42
C SER A 38 0.68 -5.41 6.64
N TYR A 39 1.23 -4.81 5.59
CA TYR A 39 0.49 -3.89 4.72
C TYR A 39 -0.79 -4.53 4.16
N ARG A 40 -0.76 -5.83 3.81
CA ARG A 40 -1.93 -6.57 3.33
C ARG A 40 -3.04 -6.62 4.37
N THR A 41 -2.69 -6.83 5.64
CA THR A 41 -3.66 -6.80 6.76
C THR A 41 -4.25 -5.41 6.93
N ILE A 42 -3.44 -4.36 6.80
CA ILE A 42 -3.85 -2.96 6.92
C ILE A 42 -4.80 -2.59 5.77
N ALA A 43 -4.43 -2.92 4.52
CA ALA A 43 -5.22 -2.65 3.33
C ALA A 43 -6.57 -3.40 3.36
N SER A 44 -6.55 -4.70 3.67
CA SER A 44 -7.75 -5.51 3.80
C SER A 44 -8.70 -4.97 4.89
N PHE A 45 -8.16 -4.61 6.06
CA PHE A 45 -8.96 -4.03 7.13
C PHE A 45 -9.61 -2.71 6.70
N ARG A 46 -8.88 -1.84 5.99
CA ARG A 46 -9.39 -0.57 5.47
C ARG A 46 -10.53 -0.80 4.47
N ALA A 47 -10.34 -1.71 3.52
CA ALA A 47 -11.32 -1.99 2.48
C ALA A 47 -12.61 -2.62 3.05
N THR A 48 -12.48 -3.53 4.03
CA THR A 48 -13.62 -4.28 4.59
C THR A 48 -14.42 -3.49 5.62
N ASN A 49 -13.78 -2.54 6.35
CA ASN A 49 -14.39 -1.90 7.52
C ASN A 49 -14.61 -0.40 7.31
N LYS A 50 -15.05 0.01 6.13
CA LYS A 50 -15.29 1.43 5.82
C LYS A 50 -16.28 2.08 6.77
N ASP A 51 -17.40 1.41 7.04
CA ASP A 51 -18.46 1.88 7.94
C ASP A 51 -17.99 2.02 9.40
N LEU A 52 -16.96 1.27 9.80
CA LEU A 52 -16.38 1.35 11.14
C LEU A 52 -15.75 2.73 11.39
N PHE A 53 -15.19 3.36 10.37
CA PHE A 53 -14.61 4.69 10.50
C PHE A 53 -15.67 5.73 10.79
N GLU A 54 -16.80 5.71 10.07
CA GLU A 54 -17.93 6.62 10.30
C GLU A 54 -18.49 6.45 11.72
N SER A 55 -18.70 5.22 12.14
CA SER A 55 -19.18 4.88 13.48
C SER A 55 -18.21 5.33 14.56
N PHE A 56 -16.90 5.18 14.34
CA PHE A 56 -15.88 5.62 15.28
C PHE A 56 -15.82 7.15 15.41
N PHE A 57 -15.90 7.88 14.31
CA PHE A 57 -15.94 9.34 14.36
C PHE A 57 -17.20 9.86 15.06
N ALA A 58 -18.35 9.22 14.81
CA ALA A 58 -19.58 9.54 15.52
C ALA A 58 -19.42 9.32 17.03
N PHE A 59 -18.84 8.18 17.44
CA PHE A 59 -18.56 7.86 18.85
C PHE A 59 -17.60 8.89 19.50
N VAL A 60 -16.51 9.26 18.83
CA VAL A 60 -15.55 10.25 19.34
C VAL A 60 -16.23 11.60 19.51
N ARG A 61 -17.01 12.06 18.52
CA ARG A 61 -17.77 13.29 18.59
C ARG A 61 -18.71 13.29 19.79
N ASP A 62 -19.51 12.24 19.96
CA ASP A 62 -20.50 12.15 21.03
C ASP A 62 -19.81 12.05 22.40
N THR A 63 -18.66 11.37 22.50
CA THR A 63 -17.84 11.32 23.70
C THR A 63 -17.32 12.70 24.08
N ILE A 64 -16.79 13.47 23.13
CA ILE A 64 -16.32 14.84 23.37
C ILE A 64 -17.46 15.73 23.83
N LEU A 65 -18.62 15.63 23.20
CA LEU A 65 -19.81 16.40 23.59
C LEU A 65 -20.30 16.07 25.01
N ASN A 66 -20.17 14.80 25.40
CA ASN A 66 -20.57 14.36 26.76
C ASN A 66 -19.53 14.75 27.83
N LEU A 67 -18.24 14.73 27.50
CA LEU A 67 -17.17 15.12 28.42
C LEU A 67 -17.05 16.64 28.59
N CYS A 68 -17.50 17.40 27.61
CA CYS A 68 -17.49 18.85 27.61
C CYS A 68 -18.94 19.40 27.63
N PRO A 69 -19.70 19.25 28.74
CA PRO A 69 -21.09 19.69 28.81
C PRO A 69 -21.22 21.23 28.85
N GLN A 70 -20.11 21.95 29.00
CA GLN A 70 -20.10 23.40 28.84
C GLN A 70 -20.40 23.74 27.38
N ARG A 71 -21.32 24.68 27.19
CA ARG A 71 -21.73 25.18 25.87
C ARG A 71 -20.53 25.40 25.01
N ILE A 72 -20.33 24.52 24.00
CA ILE A 72 -19.31 24.68 22.98
C ILE A 72 -19.70 25.96 22.22
N THR A 73 -19.06 27.07 22.58
CA THR A 73 -19.29 28.38 21.93
C THR A 73 -18.53 28.48 20.61
N THR A 74 -17.53 27.63 20.43
CA THR A 74 -16.73 27.61 19.20
C THR A 74 -16.22 26.18 18.93
N ALA A 75 -16.53 25.63 17.78
CA ALA A 75 -15.93 24.41 17.26
C ALA A 75 -14.98 24.77 16.13
N ALA A 76 -13.80 24.12 16.09
CA ALA A 76 -12.87 24.24 14.99
C ALA A 76 -12.76 22.88 14.29
N ILE A 77 -13.11 22.84 13.01
CA ILE A 77 -12.98 21.69 12.15
C ILE A 77 -11.98 22.10 11.05
N ASP A 78 -10.86 21.39 10.94
CA ASP A 78 -9.83 21.63 9.93
C ASP A 78 -9.43 23.11 9.79
N GLY A 79 -9.15 23.75 10.93
CA GLY A 79 -8.73 25.17 10.98
C GLY A 79 -9.86 26.21 10.87
N THR A 80 -11.11 25.79 10.65
CA THR A 80 -12.25 26.69 10.53
C THR A 80 -12.91 26.91 11.90
N LYS A 81 -12.98 28.17 12.35
CA LYS A 81 -13.65 28.56 13.60
C LYS A 81 -15.15 28.77 13.35
N ILE A 82 -15.98 27.94 13.96
CA ILE A 82 -17.43 28.04 13.87
C ILE A 82 -17.99 28.54 15.18
N LYS A 83 -18.70 29.68 15.17
CA LYS A 83 -19.38 30.22 16.35
C LYS A 83 -20.70 29.52 16.54
N ALA A 84 -20.91 28.90 17.71
CA ALA A 84 -22.16 28.24 18.10
C ALA A 84 -23.22 29.24 18.50
N TYR A 85 -23.83 29.95 17.55
CA TYR A 85 -25.04 30.74 17.77
C TYR A 85 -26.27 29.98 17.29
N ALA A 86 -27.30 29.87 18.13
CA ALA A 86 -28.52 29.11 17.90
C ALA A 86 -29.49 29.77 16.91
N SER A 87 -29.06 30.10 15.70
CA SER A 87 -29.95 30.51 14.61
C SER A 87 -30.10 29.37 13.60
N LYS A 88 -31.26 29.28 12.92
CA LYS A 88 -31.51 28.28 11.86
C LYS A 88 -30.44 28.29 10.76
N THR A 89 -29.90 29.46 10.45
CA THR A 89 -28.81 29.66 9.50
C THR A 89 -27.46 29.03 9.97
N THR A 90 -27.23 29.04 11.27
CA THR A 90 -26.02 28.45 11.85
C THR A 90 -26.07 26.94 11.84
N LEU A 91 -27.25 26.34 12.15
CA LEU A 91 -27.43 24.88 12.02
C LEU A 91 -27.23 24.39 10.60
N GLN A 92 -27.67 25.17 9.60
CA GLN A 92 -27.44 24.83 8.19
C GLN A 92 -25.94 24.85 7.82
N LYS A 93 -25.19 25.83 8.34
CA LYS A 93 -23.73 25.89 8.17
C LYS A 93 -23.03 24.68 8.81
N TYR A 94 -23.37 24.29 10.02
CA TYR A 94 -22.85 23.10 10.69
C TYR A 94 -23.12 21.82 9.91
N ARG A 95 -24.34 21.66 9.39
CA ARG A 95 -24.67 20.49 8.54
C ARG A 95 -23.85 20.45 7.28
N ASN A 96 -23.60 21.59 6.65
CA ASN A 96 -22.80 21.67 5.44
C ASN A 96 -21.32 21.36 5.72
N GLU A 97 -20.79 21.78 6.85
CA GLU A 97 -19.41 21.52 7.24
C GLU A 97 -19.20 20.06 7.69
N LEU A 98 -20.17 19.47 8.39
CA LEU A 98 -20.17 18.04 8.67
C LEU A 98 -20.16 17.21 7.38
N ARG A 99 -20.97 17.60 6.38
CA ARG A 99 -20.96 16.94 5.07
C ARG A 99 -19.63 17.08 4.35
N LYS A 100 -18.99 18.25 4.45
CA LYS A 100 -17.64 18.43 3.89
C LYS A 100 -16.63 17.52 4.55
N ALA A 101 -16.58 17.50 5.88
CA ALA A 101 -15.67 16.64 6.63
C ALA A 101 -15.88 15.14 6.33
N GLN A 102 -17.15 14.70 6.19
CA GLN A 102 -17.48 13.34 5.77
C GLN A 102 -16.98 13.07 4.34
N SER A 103 -17.22 14.00 3.41
CA SER A 103 -16.74 13.88 2.02
C SER A 103 -15.20 13.83 1.93
N GLU A 104 -14.49 14.59 2.75
CA GLU A 104 -13.02 14.57 2.83
C GLU A 104 -12.51 13.24 3.39
N LEU A 105 -13.16 12.71 4.41
CA LEU A 105 -12.82 11.38 4.94
C LEU A 105 -13.04 10.28 3.89
N ASP A 106 -14.17 10.31 3.18
CA ASP A 106 -14.47 9.35 2.11
C ASP A 106 -13.47 9.46 0.97
N ALA A 107 -13.10 10.68 0.58
CA ALA A 107 -12.08 10.91 -0.44
C ALA A 107 -10.72 10.34 0.00
N TYR A 108 -10.32 10.57 1.26
CA TYR A 108 -9.10 10.02 1.83
C TYR A 108 -9.10 8.48 1.82
N LEU A 109 -10.20 7.86 2.27
CA LEU A 109 -10.31 6.40 2.32
C LEU A 109 -10.27 5.79 0.90
N ASN A 110 -10.99 6.39 -0.05
CA ASN A 110 -11.00 5.93 -1.43
C ASN A 110 -9.63 6.06 -2.10
N GLU A 111 -8.94 7.19 -1.91
CA GLU A 111 -7.59 7.40 -2.44
C GLU A 111 -6.58 6.43 -1.80
N SER A 112 -6.71 6.17 -0.50
CA SER A 112 -5.84 5.21 0.18
C SER A 112 -6.03 3.79 -0.36
N ILE A 113 -7.27 3.36 -0.62
CA ILE A 113 -7.57 2.05 -1.22
C ILE A 113 -7.01 1.98 -2.64
N ARG A 114 -7.15 3.05 -3.42
CA ARG A 114 -6.62 3.13 -4.78
C ARG A 114 -5.09 3.01 -4.81
N LEU A 115 -4.40 3.70 -3.90
CA LEU A 115 -2.94 3.62 -3.77
C LEU A 115 -2.48 2.22 -3.41
N ASP A 116 -3.14 1.55 -2.47
CA ASP A 116 -2.82 0.17 -2.10
C ASP A 116 -2.93 -0.76 -3.32
N GLN A 117 -3.97 -0.60 -4.16
CA GLN A 117 -4.14 -1.40 -5.39
C GLN A 117 -3.04 -1.14 -6.43
N ILE A 118 -2.62 0.11 -6.60
CA ILE A 118 -1.54 0.46 -7.54
C ILE A 118 -0.21 -0.13 -7.06
N GLU A 119 0.10 0.01 -5.77
CA GLU A 119 1.33 -0.52 -5.18
C GLU A 119 1.39 -2.06 -5.29
N ASP A 120 0.26 -2.77 -5.16
CA ASP A 120 0.19 -4.22 -5.34
C ASP A 120 0.48 -4.62 -6.80
N VAL A 121 -0.07 -3.90 -7.79
CA VAL A 121 0.19 -4.14 -9.22
C VAL A 121 1.65 -3.85 -9.58
N GLU A 122 2.25 -2.81 -9.02
CA GLU A 122 3.66 -2.47 -9.24
C GLU A 122 4.59 -3.54 -8.67
N GLU A 123 4.28 -4.11 -7.50
CA GLU A 123 5.04 -5.20 -6.91
C GLU A 123 4.96 -6.47 -7.78
N GLU A 124 3.76 -6.85 -8.24
CA GLU A 124 3.55 -8.00 -9.11
C GLU A 124 4.33 -7.84 -10.42
N ASN A 125 4.26 -6.67 -11.05
CA ASN A 125 5.03 -6.36 -12.27
C ASN A 125 6.55 -6.40 -12.04
N SER A 126 7.03 -5.95 -10.89
CA SER A 126 8.45 -6.02 -10.52
C SER A 126 8.92 -7.46 -10.36
N SER A 127 8.13 -8.31 -9.71
CA SER A 127 8.41 -9.74 -9.56
C SER A 127 8.48 -10.44 -10.91
N LEU A 128 7.49 -10.23 -11.79
CA LEU A 128 7.48 -10.79 -13.14
C LEU A 128 8.67 -10.36 -13.99
N ARG A 129 9.10 -9.10 -13.86
CA ARG A 129 10.30 -8.61 -14.57
C ARG A 129 11.56 -9.35 -14.11
N SER A 130 11.72 -9.56 -12.80
CA SER A 130 12.89 -10.29 -12.27
C SER A 130 12.90 -11.76 -12.72
N GLU A 131 11.76 -12.42 -12.79
CA GLU A 131 11.63 -13.78 -13.31
C GLU A 131 11.94 -13.86 -14.80
N LEU A 132 11.51 -12.88 -15.59
CA LEU A 132 11.83 -12.78 -17.01
C LEU A 132 13.32 -12.58 -17.25
N GLU A 133 13.99 -11.75 -16.46
CA GLU A 133 15.45 -11.56 -16.56
C GLU A 133 16.19 -12.86 -16.25
N GLN A 134 15.85 -13.55 -15.17
CA GLN A 134 16.47 -14.84 -14.83
C GLN A 134 16.26 -15.91 -15.92
N THR A 135 15.07 -15.93 -16.51
CA THR A 135 14.76 -16.87 -17.59
C THR A 135 15.57 -16.54 -18.85
N ARG A 136 15.73 -15.25 -19.14
CA ARG A 136 16.54 -14.77 -20.28
C ARG A 136 18.03 -15.11 -20.11
N GLU A 137 18.58 -14.95 -18.93
CA GLU A 137 19.96 -15.35 -18.62
C GLU A 137 20.19 -16.86 -18.82
N LYS A 138 19.26 -17.69 -18.30
CA LYS A 138 19.30 -19.13 -18.50
C LYS A 138 19.26 -19.53 -19.98
N LEU A 139 18.45 -18.84 -20.77
CA LEU A 139 18.30 -19.07 -22.19
C LEU A 139 19.61 -18.73 -22.95
N GLN A 140 20.25 -17.61 -22.60
CA GLN A 140 21.55 -17.23 -23.15
C GLN A 140 22.65 -18.25 -22.80
N GLU A 141 22.68 -18.76 -21.58
CA GLU A 141 23.59 -19.82 -21.19
C GLU A 141 23.41 -21.11 -22.01
N LEU A 142 22.15 -21.50 -22.23
CA LEU A 142 21.83 -22.69 -23.04
C LEU A 142 22.22 -22.49 -24.50
N GLU A 143 21.93 -21.32 -25.08
CA GLU A 143 22.37 -21.00 -26.46
C GLU A 143 23.90 -21.05 -26.61
N ALA A 144 24.62 -20.53 -25.61
CA ALA A 144 26.07 -20.61 -25.61
C ALA A 144 26.57 -22.07 -25.56
N LYS A 145 25.94 -22.92 -24.73
CA LYS A 145 26.27 -24.36 -24.65
C LYS A 145 25.97 -25.09 -25.96
N VAL A 146 24.84 -24.78 -26.61
CA VAL A 146 24.50 -25.35 -27.93
C VAL A 146 25.51 -24.96 -28.97
N LYS A 147 25.93 -23.69 -29.08
CA LYS A 147 26.97 -23.23 -30.02
C LYS A 147 28.29 -23.93 -29.82
N VAL A 148 28.69 -24.16 -28.56
CA VAL A 148 29.94 -24.92 -28.25
C VAL A 148 29.81 -26.39 -28.66
N ALA A 149 28.65 -27.01 -28.42
CA ALA A 149 28.41 -28.39 -28.84
C ALA A 149 28.39 -28.55 -30.36
N GLU A 150 27.72 -27.65 -31.08
CA GLU A 150 27.73 -27.62 -32.56
C GLU A 150 29.15 -27.44 -33.14
N ALA A 151 29.95 -26.59 -32.50
CA ALA A 151 31.36 -26.43 -32.94
C ALA A 151 32.19 -27.66 -32.68
N LYS A 152 31.93 -28.44 -31.64
CA LYS A 152 32.61 -29.75 -31.41
C LYS A 152 32.19 -30.79 -32.44
N VAL A 153 30.92 -30.93 -32.72
CA VAL A 153 30.40 -31.86 -33.74
C VAL A 153 30.98 -31.55 -35.13
N LYS A 154 31.05 -30.27 -35.50
CA LYS A 154 31.67 -29.84 -36.75
C LYS A 154 33.16 -30.20 -36.82
N LYS A 155 33.90 -30.12 -35.71
CA LYS A 155 35.32 -30.52 -35.66
C LYS A 155 35.49 -32.03 -35.77
N GLU A 156 34.66 -32.84 -35.15
CA GLU A 156 34.68 -34.30 -35.24
C GLU A 156 34.33 -34.80 -36.65
N GLN A 157 33.40 -34.13 -37.33
CA GLN A 157 33.05 -34.45 -38.73
C GLN A 157 34.10 -33.99 -39.76
N ALA A 158 35.01 -33.09 -39.38
CA ALA A 158 36.08 -32.57 -40.26
C ALA A 158 37.41 -33.33 -40.14
N THR A 159 37.52 -34.32 -39.22
CA THR A 159 38.68 -35.21 -39.16
C THR A 159 38.48 -36.34 -40.17
N PRO A 160 39.27 -36.42 -41.28
CA PRO A 160 39.20 -37.54 -42.22
C PRO A 160 39.68 -38.80 -41.53
N GLU A 161 38.84 -39.87 -41.54
CA GLU A 161 39.28 -41.21 -41.19
C GLU A 161 40.46 -41.60 -42.08
N HIS A 162 41.65 -41.75 -41.49
CA HIS A 162 42.81 -42.31 -42.14
C HIS A 162 42.58 -43.82 -42.24
N PHE A 163 41.98 -44.24 -43.34
CA PHE A 163 41.94 -45.67 -43.71
C PHE A 163 43.39 -46.12 -43.95
N VAL A 164 43.92 -46.77 -42.96
CA VAL A 164 45.15 -47.57 -43.21
C VAL A 164 44.69 -48.83 -43.95
N ASN A 165 44.95 -48.86 -45.28
CA ASN A 165 44.93 -50.09 -46.06
C ASN A 165 46.21 -50.84 -45.76
N ASP A 166 46.14 -51.82 -44.87
CA ASP A 166 47.12 -52.88 -44.84
C ASP A 166 46.77 -53.87 -45.95
N ALA A 167 47.43 -53.75 -47.07
CA ALA A 167 47.55 -54.78 -48.05
C ALA A 167 48.94 -55.40 -47.84
N ASP A 168 49.01 -56.71 -47.33
CA ASP A 168 49.76 -57.82 -47.83
C ASP A 168 49.59 -59.02 -46.90
#